data_e2edec7216f303e15dbc85dfd1c8d9b4
#
_entry.id   e2edec7216f303e15dbc85dfd1c8d9b4
#
_cell.length_a   1.000
_cell.length_b   1.000
_cell.length_c   1.000
_cell.angle_alpha   90.00
_cell.angle_beta   90.00
_cell.angle_gamma   90.00
#
_symmetry.space_group_name_H-M   'P 1'
#
loop_
_entity.id
_entity.type
_entity.pdbx_description
1 polymer ?
#
loop_
_entity_poly.entity_id
_entity_poly.type
_entity_poly.pdbx_seq_one_letter_code
_entity_poly.pdbx_strand_id
1 'polypeptide(L)'
;MLTQGQRVVARATEEKRFGTGECPVEYGRRMDRKGEAMTSVKDIEVVEPPADGDLGRGTFTFSDRYSVFDWGPMPDTIPGKGASLCTMGAFNFELFADAGIPTHYRGVIPPEGDDPTSIANCESPPTVMAIDLAMVPELPETGDGYDYETFHQEAGESFVVPLEVIFRNRVPIGSSLRRRLEPTDVGLSYSTWPDEPIELDDPIVEFSTKFEQSDRYLKAEEAAAIAGVASLESIEELAHGVNEIITEQATATGLRHDDGKIEVVYHAGEHLVADVAGTFDENRFTQEGQQLSKEVIRQFYKRFHPEWTDAVSLAKQEAKEADRHDWKAFCEIDPKPLPEAVIEAVSIMYTAGADTYTELGLFGGEELPAVLDHLDPVLHPG
;
A
#
# COMPACT_ATOMS: atom_id res chain seq x y z
N MET A 1 -21.37 -40.71 -54.19
CA MET A 1 -22.71 -40.27 -53.79
C MET A 1 -22.62 -39.86 -52.33
N LEU A 2 -22.58 -38.60 -52.13
CA LEU A 2 -23.17 -37.72 -51.13
C LEU A 2 -23.90 -38.37 -49.98
N THR A 3 -23.62 -37.99 -48.70
CA THR A 3 -24.35 -36.92 -48.08
C THR A 3 -23.71 -36.49 -46.76
N GLN A 4 -23.81 -35.17 -46.51
CA GLN A 4 -23.50 -34.45 -45.30
C GLN A 4 -24.18 -34.97 -44.05
N GLY A 5 -23.46 -34.99 -42.93
CA GLY A 5 -24.00 -35.23 -41.58
C GLY A 5 -23.62 -34.08 -40.63
N GLN A 6 -24.61 -33.37 -40.15
CA GLN A 6 -24.61 -32.23 -39.28
C GLN A 6 -23.90 -32.48 -37.96
N ARG A 7 -23.03 -31.56 -37.56
CA ARG A 7 -22.52 -31.42 -36.20
C ARG A 7 -23.65 -30.88 -35.29
N VAL A 8 -24.12 -31.70 -34.37
CA VAL A 8 -24.90 -31.26 -33.23
C VAL A 8 -23.93 -30.84 -32.11
N VAL A 9 -23.87 -29.57 -31.82
CA VAL A 9 -23.21 -29.04 -30.64
C VAL A 9 -24.16 -29.24 -29.47
N ALA A 10 -23.89 -30.24 -28.63
CA ALA A 10 -24.55 -30.38 -27.33
C ALA A 10 -23.93 -29.38 -26.36
N ARG A 11 -24.67 -28.33 -25.99
CA ARG A 11 -24.45 -27.54 -24.81
C ARG A 11 -24.78 -28.43 -23.60
N ALA A 12 -23.76 -28.84 -22.86
CA ALA A 12 -23.92 -29.35 -21.52
C ALA A 12 -23.87 -28.15 -20.57
N THR A 13 -25.02 -27.65 -20.18
CA THR A 13 -25.20 -26.84 -18.99
C THR A 13 -25.20 -27.79 -17.79
N GLU A 14 -24.06 -28.04 -17.19
CA GLU A 14 -23.97 -28.50 -15.82
C GLU A 14 -23.89 -27.31 -14.89
N GLU A 15 -25.05 -26.91 -14.36
CA GLU A 15 -25.11 -26.14 -13.13
C GLU A 15 -24.58 -27.01 -11.98
N LYS A 16 -23.29 -26.92 -11.69
CA LYS A 16 -22.80 -27.31 -10.38
C LYS A 16 -23.28 -26.26 -9.38
N ARG A 17 -24.32 -26.62 -8.63
CA ARG A 17 -24.65 -25.99 -7.36
C ARG A 17 -23.43 -26.15 -6.45
N PHE A 18 -22.59 -25.12 -6.38
CA PHE A 18 -21.67 -24.94 -5.28
C PHE A 18 -22.53 -24.65 -4.05
N GLY A 19 -22.31 -25.44 -3.00
CA GLY A 19 -22.88 -25.17 -1.69
C GLY A 19 -22.44 -23.77 -1.26
N THR A 20 -23.26 -23.14 -0.44
CA THR A 20 -22.99 -21.89 0.25
C THR A 20 -21.85 -22.11 1.26
N GLY A 21 -20.62 -22.19 0.77
CA GLY A 21 -19.40 -22.00 1.50
C GLY A 21 -18.97 -20.57 1.18
N GLU A 22 -19.03 -19.71 2.17
CA GLU A 22 -18.53 -18.37 2.13
C GLU A 22 -17.07 -18.40 1.69
N CYS A 23 -16.70 -17.60 0.69
CA CYS A 23 -15.32 -17.46 0.22
C CYS A 23 -14.58 -16.60 1.27
N PRO A 24 -13.59 -17.15 2.01
CA PRO A 24 -12.99 -16.46 3.13
C PRO A 24 -11.70 -15.73 2.73
N VAL A 25 -11.73 -14.81 1.78
CA VAL A 25 -10.52 -14.02 1.48
C VAL A 25 -10.89 -12.58 1.18
N GLU A 26 -10.88 -11.73 2.20
CA GLU A 26 -10.81 -10.28 2.03
C GLU A 26 -9.33 -9.84 2.07
N TYR A 27 -8.68 -9.72 0.92
CA TYR A 27 -7.52 -8.85 0.80
C TYR A 27 -8.01 -7.39 0.82
N GLY A 28 -8.11 -6.81 2.02
CA GLY A 28 -8.36 -5.39 2.24
C GLY A 28 -9.61 -4.79 1.59
N ARG A 29 -10.71 -4.77 2.35
CA ARG A 29 -11.90 -3.91 2.27
C ARG A 29 -12.80 -3.95 1.03
N ARG A 30 -14.04 -4.42 1.29
CA ARG A 30 -15.27 -4.38 0.47
C ARG A 30 -15.22 -5.14 -0.85
N MET A 31 -15.90 -6.26 -0.85
CA MET A 31 -16.39 -6.90 -2.07
C MET A 31 -17.39 -6.00 -2.79
N ASP A 32 -17.23 -5.83 -4.09
CA ASP A 32 -18.30 -5.35 -4.95
C ASP A 32 -19.39 -6.44 -5.10
N ARG A 33 -20.49 -6.10 -5.82
CA ARG A 33 -21.59 -7.05 -6.07
C ARG A 33 -21.19 -8.28 -6.91
N LYS A 34 -19.92 -8.39 -7.34
CA LYS A 34 -19.36 -9.48 -8.14
C LYS A 34 -18.35 -10.33 -7.38
N GLY A 35 -18.01 -9.98 -6.10
CA GLY A 35 -17.04 -10.72 -5.31
C GLY A 35 -15.58 -10.35 -5.60
N GLU A 36 -15.33 -9.18 -6.17
CA GLU A 36 -13.99 -8.64 -6.39
C GLU A 36 -13.62 -7.70 -5.23
N ALA A 37 -12.47 -7.94 -4.59
CA ALA A 37 -11.96 -7.08 -3.53
C ALA A 37 -11.36 -5.81 -4.15
N MET A 38 -12.11 -4.71 -4.12
CA MET A 38 -11.65 -3.40 -4.58
C MET A 38 -10.92 -2.67 -3.47
N THR A 39 -9.62 -2.45 -3.63
CA THR A 39 -8.90 -1.45 -2.85
C THR A 39 -9.01 -0.06 -3.51
N SER A 40 -8.55 0.98 -2.81
CA SER A 40 -8.63 2.34 -3.36
C SER A 40 -7.70 2.61 -4.56
N VAL A 41 -6.67 1.77 -4.79
CA VAL A 41 -5.62 2.02 -5.78
C VAL A 41 -5.27 0.82 -6.66
N LYS A 42 -5.61 -0.42 -6.24
CA LYS A 42 -5.34 -1.65 -6.99
C LYS A 42 -6.50 -2.63 -6.84
N ASP A 43 -6.66 -3.50 -7.80
CA ASP A 43 -7.63 -4.58 -7.78
C ASP A 43 -6.89 -5.91 -7.61
N ILE A 44 -7.49 -6.87 -6.91
CA ILE A 44 -6.90 -8.17 -6.63
C ILE A 44 -7.72 -9.23 -7.36
N GLU A 45 -7.05 -10.01 -8.19
CA GLU A 45 -7.63 -11.20 -8.80
C GLU A 45 -7.03 -12.44 -8.15
N VAL A 46 -7.88 -13.31 -7.63
CA VAL A 46 -7.49 -14.60 -7.06
C VAL A 46 -7.51 -15.66 -8.16
N VAL A 47 -6.32 -16.15 -8.55
CA VAL A 47 -6.17 -17.23 -9.54
C VAL A 47 -6.28 -18.60 -8.86
N GLU A 48 -5.63 -18.75 -7.71
CA GLU A 48 -5.65 -19.93 -6.87
C GLU A 48 -5.74 -19.47 -5.41
N PRO A 49 -6.82 -19.77 -4.69
CA PRO A 49 -6.95 -19.34 -3.30
C PRO A 49 -5.92 -20.04 -2.39
N PRO A 50 -5.43 -19.38 -1.35
CA PRO A 50 -4.62 -20.03 -0.33
C PRO A 50 -5.44 -21.10 0.40
N ALA A 51 -4.83 -22.21 0.79
CA ALA A 51 -5.50 -23.32 1.45
C ALA A 51 -4.55 -24.13 2.33
N ASP A 52 -5.03 -24.55 3.51
CA ASP A 52 -4.40 -25.55 4.37
C ASP A 52 -2.90 -25.33 4.68
N GLY A 53 -2.49 -24.06 4.83
CA GLY A 53 -1.11 -23.70 5.12
C GLY A 53 -0.25 -23.42 3.87
N ASP A 54 -0.79 -23.65 2.68
CA ASP A 54 -0.11 -23.33 1.42
C ASP A 54 -0.49 -21.91 0.95
N LEU A 55 0.44 -21.27 0.25
CA LEU A 55 0.19 -20.00 -0.43
C LEU A 55 -0.64 -20.21 -1.68
N GLY A 56 -1.61 -19.35 -1.92
CA GLY A 56 -2.34 -19.24 -3.19
C GLY A 56 -1.57 -18.42 -4.21
N ARG A 57 -2.25 -18.08 -5.31
CA ARG A 57 -1.72 -17.24 -6.39
C ARG A 57 -2.76 -16.22 -6.84
N GLY A 58 -2.28 -15.04 -7.17
CA GLY A 58 -3.13 -13.98 -7.70
C GLY A 58 -2.35 -12.90 -8.41
N THR A 59 -3.08 -11.87 -8.78
CA THR A 59 -2.47 -10.67 -9.37
C THR A 59 -2.99 -9.41 -8.70
N PHE A 60 -2.13 -8.40 -8.62
CA PHE A 60 -2.52 -7.01 -8.42
C PHE A 60 -2.61 -6.33 -9.77
N THR A 61 -3.74 -5.67 -10.03
CA THR A 61 -3.89 -4.74 -11.14
C THR A 61 -3.90 -3.31 -10.60
N PHE A 62 -2.82 -2.59 -10.82
CA PHE A 62 -2.66 -1.20 -10.38
C PHE A 62 -3.48 -0.27 -11.27
N SER A 63 -4.15 0.67 -10.64
CA SER A 63 -4.98 1.66 -11.33
C SER A 63 -4.51 3.08 -11.06
N ASP A 64 -4.95 3.99 -11.91
CA ASP A 64 -4.69 5.42 -11.76
C ASP A 64 -5.57 6.10 -10.70
N ARG A 65 -6.39 5.32 -9.99
CA ARG A 65 -7.16 5.80 -8.84
C ARG A 65 -6.23 6.21 -7.71
N TYR A 66 -6.68 7.16 -6.89
CA TYR A 66 -5.98 7.53 -5.67
C TYR A 66 -6.99 7.71 -4.53
N SER A 67 -6.47 7.67 -3.31
CA SER A 67 -7.23 7.89 -2.08
C SER A 67 -6.41 8.73 -1.11
N VAL A 68 -7.06 9.71 -0.52
CA VAL A 68 -6.50 10.52 0.57
C VAL A 68 -7.51 10.60 1.71
N PHE A 69 -7.01 10.71 2.94
CA PHE A 69 -7.82 10.83 4.17
C PHE A 69 -8.81 9.67 4.38
N ASP A 70 -8.51 8.48 3.88
CA ASP A 70 -9.34 7.26 3.94
C ASP A 70 -10.71 7.42 3.25
N TRP A 71 -10.80 8.37 2.32
CA TRP A 71 -12.04 8.61 1.58
C TRP A 71 -12.42 7.43 0.66
N GLY A 72 -11.46 6.62 0.25
CA GLY A 72 -11.60 5.65 -0.83
C GLY A 72 -11.37 6.33 -2.18
N PRO A 73 -11.87 5.78 -3.29
CA PRO A 73 -11.62 6.36 -4.60
C PRO A 73 -12.06 7.83 -4.67
N MET A 74 -11.14 8.68 -5.10
CA MET A 74 -11.40 10.10 -5.33
C MET A 74 -12.13 10.31 -6.67
N PRO A 75 -12.70 11.50 -6.94
CA PRO A 75 -13.56 11.74 -8.11
C PRO A 75 -12.82 11.72 -9.46
N ASP A 76 -11.52 11.80 -9.46
CA ASP A 76 -10.64 11.80 -10.64
C ASP A 76 -9.54 10.74 -10.53
N THR A 77 -8.68 10.67 -11.54
CA THR A 77 -7.53 9.74 -11.63
C THR A 77 -6.27 10.50 -11.99
N ILE A 78 -5.11 9.91 -11.68
CA ILE A 78 -3.79 10.47 -11.99
C ILE A 78 -3.14 9.55 -13.03
N PRO A 79 -3.12 9.93 -14.32
CA PRO A 79 -2.58 9.10 -15.39
C PRO A 79 -1.15 8.62 -15.12
N GLY A 80 -0.88 7.34 -15.34
CA GLY A 80 0.43 6.74 -15.15
C GLY A 80 0.79 6.41 -13.69
N LYS A 81 -0.03 6.81 -12.71
CA LYS A 81 0.20 6.50 -11.30
C LYS A 81 0.24 4.99 -11.05
N GLY A 82 -0.73 4.24 -11.56
CA GLY A 82 -0.80 2.80 -11.38
C GLY A 82 0.43 2.09 -11.93
N ALA A 83 0.86 2.45 -13.14
CA ALA A 83 2.06 1.90 -13.74
C ALA A 83 3.33 2.26 -12.95
N SER A 84 3.43 3.49 -12.43
CA SER A 84 4.56 3.92 -11.58
C SER A 84 4.66 3.10 -10.29
N LEU A 85 3.53 2.85 -9.60
CA LEU A 85 3.50 2.05 -8.39
C LEU A 85 3.86 0.58 -8.68
N CYS A 86 3.35 0.01 -9.77
CA CYS A 86 3.69 -1.35 -10.19
C CYS A 86 5.19 -1.47 -10.49
N THR A 87 5.75 -0.54 -11.27
CA THR A 87 7.17 -0.51 -11.65
C THR A 87 8.08 -0.40 -10.42
N MET A 88 7.84 0.59 -9.54
CA MET A 88 8.66 0.78 -8.33
C MET A 88 8.53 -0.39 -7.38
N GLY A 89 7.31 -0.90 -7.13
CA GLY A 89 7.08 -2.04 -6.25
C GLY A 89 7.79 -3.30 -6.76
N ALA A 90 7.68 -3.61 -8.05
CA ALA A 90 8.37 -4.74 -8.66
C ALA A 90 9.89 -4.62 -8.56
N PHE A 91 10.43 -3.44 -8.88
CA PHE A 91 11.85 -3.15 -8.78
C PHE A 91 12.38 -3.38 -7.35
N ASN A 92 11.68 -2.88 -6.34
CA ASN A 92 12.06 -3.09 -4.95
C ASN A 92 12.00 -4.57 -4.55
N PHE A 93 10.96 -5.30 -4.96
CA PHE A 93 10.89 -6.73 -4.67
C PHE A 93 12.05 -7.52 -5.30
N GLU A 94 12.49 -7.13 -6.49
CA GLU A 94 13.67 -7.74 -7.11
C GLU A 94 14.97 -7.39 -6.34
N LEU A 95 15.12 -6.14 -5.86
CA LEU A 95 16.23 -5.77 -4.97
C LEU A 95 16.21 -6.56 -3.65
N PHE A 96 15.03 -6.76 -3.05
CA PHE A 96 14.91 -7.56 -1.83
C PHE A 96 15.30 -9.02 -2.08
N ALA A 97 14.84 -9.60 -3.19
CA ALA A 97 15.19 -10.97 -3.56
C ALA A 97 16.71 -11.14 -3.79
N ASP A 98 17.35 -10.18 -4.44
CA ASP A 98 18.81 -10.16 -4.66
C ASP A 98 19.58 -10.05 -3.33
N ALA A 99 19.02 -9.39 -2.33
CA ALA A 99 19.55 -9.31 -0.96
C ALA A 99 19.17 -10.52 -0.08
N GLY A 100 18.40 -11.49 -0.60
CA GLY A 100 17.99 -12.68 0.13
C GLY A 100 16.79 -12.45 1.07
N ILE A 101 16.06 -11.36 0.93
CA ILE A 101 14.82 -11.09 1.67
C ILE A 101 13.65 -11.73 0.92
N PRO A 102 12.90 -12.66 1.55
CA PRO A 102 11.74 -13.29 0.92
C PRO A 102 10.60 -12.31 0.69
N THR A 103 9.90 -12.48 -0.44
CA THR A 103 8.75 -11.63 -0.80
C THR A 103 7.63 -12.50 -1.36
N HIS A 104 6.42 -11.96 -1.42
CA HIS A 104 5.30 -12.59 -2.10
C HIS A 104 5.27 -12.34 -3.63
N TYR A 105 6.21 -11.55 -4.14
CA TYR A 105 6.30 -11.18 -5.55
C TYR A 105 6.76 -12.33 -6.44
N ARG A 106 6.15 -12.45 -7.62
CA ARG A 106 6.45 -13.49 -8.61
C ARG A 106 6.80 -12.97 -9.99
N GLY A 107 6.78 -11.67 -10.19
CA GLY A 107 7.05 -11.02 -11.46
C GLY A 107 5.96 -10.03 -11.85
N VAL A 108 6.23 -9.23 -12.87
CA VAL A 108 5.23 -8.38 -13.53
C VAL A 108 4.72 -9.07 -14.81
N ILE A 109 3.48 -8.80 -15.17
CA ILE A 109 2.91 -9.21 -16.46
C ILE A 109 3.01 -8.00 -17.39
N PRO A 110 3.89 -8.04 -18.40
CA PRO A 110 4.07 -6.91 -19.31
C PRO A 110 2.83 -6.71 -20.18
N PRO A 111 2.55 -5.48 -20.67
CA PRO A 111 1.38 -5.21 -21.51
C PRO A 111 1.35 -6.02 -22.82
N GLU A 112 2.50 -6.46 -23.29
CA GLU A 112 2.70 -7.26 -24.51
C GLU A 112 2.75 -8.76 -24.28
N GLY A 113 2.57 -9.25 -23.06
CA GLY A 113 2.70 -10.67 -22.69
C GLY A 113 1.68 -11.12 -21.65
N ASP A 114 1.60 -12.43 -21.45
CA ASP A 114 0.66 -13.06 -20.51
C ASP A 114 1.38 -13.75 -19.33
N ASP A 115 2.71 -13.94 -19.43
CA ASP A 115 3.49 -14.64 -18.42
C ASP A 115 4.28 -13.65 -17.53
N PRO A 116 4.40 -13.92 -16.22
CA PRO A 116 5.22 -13.11 -15.32
C PRO A 116 6.70 -13.10 -15.74
N THR A 117 7.31 -11.93 -15.68
CA THR A 117 8.73 -11.73 -15.96
C THR A 117 9.34 -10.71 -15.00
N SER A 118 10.67 -10.57 -14.99
CA SER A 118 11.35 -9.49 -14.27
C SER A 118 11.00 -8.14 -14.87
N ILE A 119 10.92 -7.12 -14.02
CA ILE A 119 10.65 -5.73 -14.44
C ILE A 119 11.71 -5.24 -15.44
N ALA A 120 12.96 -5.70 -15.32
CA ALA A 120 14.05 -5.36 -16.23
C ALA A 120 13.83 -5.84 -17.69
N ASN A 121 12.92 -6.77 -17.92
CA ASN A 121 12.59 -7.28 -19.25
C ASN A 121 11.41 -6.55 -19.92
N CYS A 122 10.78 -5.61 -19.23
CA CYS A 122 9.66 -4.84 -19.77
C CYS A 122 10.15 -3.76 -20.76
N GLU A 123 9.47 -3.62 -21.90
CA GLU A 123 9.70 -2.53 -22.86
C GLU A 123 8.77 -1.34 -22.60
N SER A 124 7.71 -1.53 -21.82
CA SER A 124 6.75 -0.52 -21.41
C SER A 124 6.31 -0.72 -19.96
N PRO A 125 5.85 0.34 -19.27
CA PRO A 125 5.50 0.25 -17.86
C PRO A 125 4.34 -0.73 -17.61
N PRO A 126 4.53 -1.78 -16.78
CA PRO A 126 3.47 -2.72 -16.44
C PRO A 126 2.50 -2.12 -15.41
N THR A 127 1.28 -2.66 -15.40
CA THR A 127 0.27 -2.36 -14.38
C THR A 127 -0.19 -3.60 -13.62
N VAL A 128 0.33 -4.79 -13.98
CA VAL A 128 -0.08 -6.06 -13.39
C VAL A 128 1.12 -6.75 -12.76
N MET A 129 0.96 -7.16 -11.50
CA MET A 129 1.97 -7.87 -10.72
C MET A 129 1.41 -9.21 -10.29
N ALA A 130 2.11 -10.29 -10.59
CA ALA A 130 1.81 -11.63 -10.10
C ALA A 130 2.37 -11.80 -8.69
N ILE A 131 1.59 -12.40 -7.80
CA ILE A 131 1.90 -12.53 -6.36
C ILE A 131 1.46 -13.88 -5.81
N ASP A 132 2.11 -14.29 -4.74
CA ASP A 132 1.59 -15.31 -3.85
C ASP A 132 0.57 -14.69 -2.87
N LEU A 133 -0.47 -15.44 -2.56
CA LEU A 133 -1.55 -15.05 -1.65
C LEU A 133 -1.46 -15.86 -0.37
N ALA A 134 -1.63 -15.22 0.78
CA ALA A 134 -1.76 -15.88 2.06
C ALA A 134 -3.18 -15.76 2.60
N MET A 135 -3.54 -16.52 3.62
CA MET A 135 -4.83 -16.38 4.30
C MET A 135 -4.96 -15.00 4.95
N VAL A 136 -6.16 -14.44 4.87
CA VAL A 136 -6.58 -13.27 5.65
C VAL A 136 -7.85 -13.71 6.40
N PRO A 137 -7.71 -14.29 7.60
CA PRO A 137 -8.87 -14.67 8.39
C PRO A 137 -9.71 -13.46 8.76
N GLU A 138 -10.98 -13.68 9.04
CA GLU A 138 -11.81 -12.66 9.64
C GLU A 138 -11.31 -12.32 11.05
N LEU A 139 -11.23 -11.03 11.37
CA LEU A 139 -10.89 -10.56 12.71
C LEU A 139 -12.19 -10.23 13.45
N PRO A 140 -12.67 -11.12 14.36
CA PRO A 140 -13.94 -10.90 15.03
C PRO A 140 -13.88 -9.70 16.00
N GLU A 141 -14.92 -8.87 15.97
CA GLU A 141 -15.12 -7.83 16.96
C GLU A 141 -15.71 -8.41 18.25
N THR A 142 -15.24 -7.91 19.38
CA THR A 142 -15.74 -8.27 20.71
C THR A 142 -16.25 -7.01 21.42
N GLY A 143 -16.94 -7.16 22.54
CA GLY A 143 -17.42 -5.99 23.31
C GLY A 143 -16.30 -5.08 23.83
N ASP A 144 -15.07 -5.58 23.91
CA ASP A 144 -13.90 -4.89 24.45
C ASP A 144 -12.76 -4.69 23.41
N GLY A 145 -13.00 -4.99 22.12
CA GLY A 145 -11.99 -4.85 21.05
C GLY A 145 -12.08 -5.96 19.99
N TYR A 146 -10.99 -6.66 19.71
CA TYR A 146 -10.88 -7.66 18.64
C TYR A 146 -10.33 -8.97 19.16
N ASP A 147 -10.78 -10.09 18.56
CA ASP A 147 -10.38 -11.45 18.93
C ASP A 147 -9.26 -11.97 18.04
N TYR A 148 -8.03 -11.61 18.38
CA TYR A 148 -6.84 -12.09 17.70
C TYR A 148 -6.55 -13.58 17.96
N GLU A 149 -7.11 -14.17 19.03
CA GLU A 149 -6.94 -15.60 19.30
C GLU A 149 -7.71 -16.42 18.24
N THR A 150 -8.97 -16.09 18.00
CA THR A 150 -9.76 -16.71 16.93
C THR A 150 -9.12 -16.46 15.55
N PHE A 151 -8.66 -15.22 15.27
CA PHE A 151 -7.93 -14.92 14.04
C PHE A 151 -6.77 -15.90 13.81
N HIS A 152 -5.90 -16.11 14.80
CA HIS A 152 -4.75 -17.00 14.67
C HIS A 152 -5.11 -18.48 14.59
N GLN A 153 -6.21 -18.91 15.23
CA GLN A 153 -6.71 -20.29 15.10
C GLN A 153 -7.16 -20.60 13.67
N GLU A 154 -7.70 -19.62 12.95
CA GLU A 154 -8.16 -19.77 11.57
C GLU A 154 -7.04 -19.52 10.55
N ALA A 155 -6.01 -18.76 10.92
CA ALA A 155 -4.90 -18.36 10.04
C ALA A 155 -4.01 -19.52 9.58
N GLY A 156 -3.89 -20.57 10.40
CA GLY A 156 -3.01 -21.71 10.09
C GLY A 156 -1.51 -21.31 10.06
N GLU A 157 -0.78 -21.87 9.09
CA GLU A 157 0.66 -21.66 8.95
C GLU A 157 1.03 -20.63 7.87
N SER A 158 0.06 -20.01 7.19
CA SER A 158 0.28 -19.06 6.11
C SER A 158 -0.75 -17.95 6.12
N PHE A 159 -0.41 -16.78 6.65
CA PHE A 159 -1.35 -15.67 6.80
C PHE A 159 -0.68 -14.30 6.66
N VAL A 160 -1.49 -13.29 6.30
CA VAL A 160 -1.07 -11.90 6.39
C VAL A 160 -1.03 -11.50 7.86
N VAL A 161 0.14 -11.10 8.34
CA VAL A 161 0.31 -10.62 9.71
C VAL A 161 -0.60 -9.42 9.95
N PRO A 162 -1.43 -9.40 11.02
CA PRO A 162 -2.41 -8.34 11.24
C PRO A 162 -1.81 -7.03 11.77
N LEU A 163 -0.63 -6.69 11.24
CA LEU A 163 0.13 -5.49 11.56
C LEU A 163 0.53 -4.74 10.29
N GLU A 164 0.55 -3.42 10.36
CA GLU A 164 1.36 -2.58 9.48
C GLU A 164 2.69 -2.29 10.18
N VAL A 165 3.78 -2.40 9.46
CA VAL A 165 5.15 -2.17 9.97
C VAL A 165 5.68 -0.89 9.36
N ILE A 166 5.91 0.12 10.19
CA ILE A 166 6.28 1.47 9.77
C ILE A 166 7.72 1.73 10.20
N PHE A 167 8.57 2.15 9.27
CA PHE A 167 9.93 2.56 9.55
C PHE A 167 10.13 4.03 9.21
N ARG A 168 10.95 4.72 10.04
CA ARG A 168 11.20 6.16 9.89
C ARG A 168 12.69 6.45 9.97
N ASN A 169 13.20 7.09 8.94
CA ASN A 169 14.56 7.64 8.89
C ASN A 169 14.58 9.10 9.34
N ARG A 170 13.41 9.74 9.36
CA ARG A 170 13.24 11.14 9.69
C ARG A 170 11.92 11.43 10.40
N VAL A 171 11.91 12.48 11.23
CA VAL A 171 10.69 12.97 11.90
C VAL A 171 10.38 14.40 11.43
N PRO A 172 9.58 14.56 10.35
CA PRO A 172 9.13 15.86 9.88
C PRO A 172 8.29 16.60 10.94
N ILE A 173 8.16 17.92 10.83
CA ILE A 173 7.36 18.76 11.76
C ILE A 173 5.91 18.24 11.87
N GLY A 174 5.30 17.85 10.73
CA GLY A 174 3.92 17.33 10.69
C GLY A 174 3.76 15.84 11.03
N SER A 175 4.82 15.15 11.47
CA SER A 175 4.77 13.72 11.78
C SER A 175 3.75 13.40 12.87
N SER A 176 3.00 12.30 12.69
CA SER A 176 2.10 11.76 13.70
C SER A 176 2.85 11.32 14.98
N LEU A 177 4.10 10.92 14.84
CA LEU A 177 4.99 10.55 15.95
C LEU A 177 5.07 11.69 16.99
N ARG A 178 5.28 12.94 16.54
CA ARG A 178 5.39 14.11 17.40
C ARG A 178 4.13 14.40 18.24
N ARG A 179 2.97 13.90 17.82
CA ARG A 179 1.70 14.08 18.53
C ARG A 179 1.41 12.98 19.52
N ARG A 180 2.09 11.82 19.38
CA ARG A 180 1.81 10.60 20.13
C ARG A 180 2.85 10.31 21.22
N LEU A 181 4.11 10.70 20.96
CA LEU A 181 5.25 10.34 21.78
C LEU A 181 6.09 11.58 22.08
N GLU A 182 6.78 11.56 23.21
CA GLU A 182 7.83 12.54 23.51
C GLU A 182 9.16 12.10 22.85
N PRO A 183 10.10 13.02 22.55
CA PRO A 183 11.37 12.65 21.93
C PRO A 183 12.15 11.56 22.69
N THR A 184 12.08 11.59 24.03
CA THR A 184 12.74 10.60 24.90
C THR A 184 12.15 9.21 24.81
N ASP A 185 10.88 9.08 24.41
CA ASP A 185 10.22 7.77 24.25
C ASP A 185 10.78 6.99 23.05
N VAL A 186 11.40 7.71 22.12
CA VAL A 186 12.02 7.15 20.90
C VAL A 186 13.55 7.31 20.93
N GLY A 187 14.15 7.43 22.12
CA GLY A 187 15.60 7.43 22.29
C GLY A 187 16.31 8.75 21.96
N LEU A 188 15.57 9.82 21.63
CA LEU A 188 16.16 11.10 21.31
C LEU A 188 16.49 11.91 22.58
N SER A 189 17.58 12.68 22.53
CA SER A 189 18.07 13.48 23.68
C SER A 189 17.37 14.83 23.86
N TYR A 190 16.28 15.10 23.14
CA TYR A 190 15.52 16.35 23.24
C TYR A 190 14.50 16.28 24.38
N SER A 191 14.32 17.37 25.12
CA SER A 191 13.27 17.49 26.13
C SER A 191 11.88 17.81 25.54
N THR A 192 11.87 18.39 24.34
CA THR A 192 10.67 18.72 23.55
C THR A 192 11.04 18.59 22.08
N TRP A 193 10.04 18.34 21.23
CA TRP A 193 10.27 18.27 19.78
C TRP A 193 10.79 19.62 19.26
N PRO A 194 11.92 19.64 18.52
CA PRO A 194 12.42 20.85 17.83
C PRO A 194 11.42 21.35 16.78
N ASP A 195 11.47 22.66 16.47
CA ASP A 195 10.66 23.27 15.40
C ASP A 195 11.20 22.98 13.99
N GLU A 196 12.15 22.07 13.86
CA GLU A 196 12.75 21.63 12.61
C GLU A 196 12.61 20.09 12.44
N PRO A 197 12.67 19.57 11.22
CA PRO A 197 12.71 18.13 10.99
C PRO A 197 13.97 17.51 11.60
N ILE A 198 13.85 16.30 12.15
CA ILE A 198 14.96 15.57 12.78
C ILE A 198 15.35 14.42 11.87
N GLU A 199 16.63 14.32 11.52
CA GLU A 199 17.23 13.10 10.96
C GLU A 199 17.49 12.13 12.11
N LEU A 200 17.27 10.85 11.88
CA LEU A 200 17.51 9.80 12.87
C LEU A 200 18.80 9.09 12.54
N ASP A 201 19.66 8.88 13.53
CA ASP A 201 20.89 8.09 13.36
C ASP A 201 20.58 6.63 13.14
N ASP A 202 19.56 6.11 13.86
CA ASP A 202 18.99 4.77 13.69
C ASP A 202 17.50 4.89 13.33
N PRO A 203 17.00 4.11 12.35
CA PRO A 203 15.59 4.13 12.00
C PRO A 203 14.69 3.70 13.17
N ILE A 204 13.57 4.39 13.36
CA ILE A 204 12.54 3.98 14.32
C ILE A 204 11.58 3.04 13.60
N VAL A 205 11.33 1.86 14.16
CA VAL A 205 10.27 0.94 13.73
C VAL A 205 9.08 1.04 14.66
N GLU A 206 7.89 1.22 14.11
CA GLU A 206 6.61 1.28 14.80
C GLU A 206 5.64 0.27 14.19
N PHE A 207 4.66 -0.14 14.98
CA PHE A 207 3.61 -1.06 14.55
C PHE A 207 2.24 -0.42 14.71
N SER A 208 1.34 -0.67 13.75
CA SER A 208 -0.08 -0.38 13.89
C SER A 208 -0.92 -1.60 13.51
N THR A 209 -2.16 -1.63 13.99
CA THR A 209 -3.12 -2.66 13.59
C THR A 209 -3.49 -2.50 12.13
N LYS A 210 -3.74 -3.63 11.43
CA LYS A 210 -4.08 -3.63 10.00
C LYS A 210 -5.57 -3.88 9.77
N PHE A 211 -6.16 -4.81 10.47
CA PHE A 211 -7.52 -5.27 10.20
C PHE A 211 -8.57 -4.70 11.14
N GLU A 212 -8.16 -3.87 12.11
CA GLU A 212 -9.10 -3.10 12.91
C GLU A 212 -9.76 -2.00 12.06
N GLN A 213 -10.87 -1.47 12.51
CA GLN A 213 -11.63 -0.44 11.78
C GLN A 213 -10.84 0.85 11.53
N SER A 214 -9.89 1.15 12.40
CA SER A 214 -8.95 2.27 12.25
C SER A 214 -7.58 1.85 12.76
N ASP A 215 -6.55 2.24 12.03
CA ASP A 215 -5.17 1.96 12.37
C ASP A 215 -4.85 2.55 13.76
N ARG A 216 -4.40 1.69 14.65
CA ARG A 216 -4.05 2.03 16.02
C ARG A 216 -2.59 1.67 16.27
N TYR A 217 -1.78 2.66 16.62
CA TYR A 217 -0.38 2.44 16.96
C TYR A 217 -0.26 1.64 18.25
N LEU A 218 0.68 0.70 18.27
CA LEU A 218 0.84 -0.31 19.29
C LEU A 218 2.12 -0.12 20.09
N LYS A 219 2.11 -0.58 21.35
CA LYS A 219 3.34 -0.82 22.09
C LYS A 219 3.91 -2.18 21.72
N ALA A 220 5.21 -2.37 21.89
CA ALA A 220 5.89 -3.62 21.50
C ALA A 220 5.26 -4.87 22.09
N GLU A 221 4.85 -4.85 23.37
CA GLU A 221 4.20 -5.99 24.04
C GLU A 221 2.86 -6.36 23.37
N GLU A 222 2.06 -5.36 23.00
CA GLU A 222 0.78 -5.55 22.32
C GLU A 222 0.98 -5.98 20.87
N ALA A 223 1.90 -5.37 20.13
CA ALA A 223 2.25 -5.78 18.79
C ALA A 223 2.74 -7.23 18.74
N ALA A 224 3.55 -7.66 19.71
CA ALA A 224 3.99 -9.05 19.82
C ALA A 224 2.83 -10.02 20.07
N ALA A 225 1.86 -9.64 20.89
CA ALA A 225 0.67 -10.46 21.12
C ALA A 225 -0.20 -10.59 19.85
N ILE A 226 -0.32 -9.50 19.09
CA ILE A 226 -1.04 -9.46 17.80
C ILE A 226 -0.30 -10.22 16.71
N ALA A 227 1.03 -10.14 16.65
CA ALA A 227 1.84 -10.90 15.69
C ALA A 227 1.75 -12.43 15.91
N GLY A 228 1.52 -12.85 17.14
CA GLY A 228 1.35 -14.26 17.49
C GLY A 228 2.60 -15.08 17.18
N VAL A 229 2.46 -16.10 16.32
CA VAL A 229 3.57 -16.98 15.92
C VAL A 229 4.57 -16.30 14.97
N ALA A 230 4.18 -15.18 14.35
CA ALA A 230 5.03 -14.40 13.45
C ALA A 230 5.93 -13.44 14.25
N SER A 231 6.86 -13.95 15.02
CA SER A 231 7.83 -13.22 15.85
C SER A 231 8.02 -11.72 15.53
N LEU A 232 7.65 -10.85 16.48
CA LEU A 232 7.81 -9.41 16.30
C LEU A 232 9.27 -8.99 16.03
N GLU A 233 10.23 -9.65 16.70
CA GLU A 233 11.66 -9.43 16.51
C GLU A 233 12.09 -9.70 15.06
N SER A 234 11.63 -10.82 14.47
CA SER A 234 11.91 -11.16 13.07
C SER A 234 11.27 -10.17 12.08
N ILE A 235 10.06 -9.67 12.41
CA ILE A 235 9.39 -8.63 11.60
C ILE A 235 10.16 -7.31 11.67
N GLU A 236 10.67 -6.95 12.84
CA GLU A 236 11.48 -5.73 13.03
C GLU A 236 12.81 -5.82 12.27
N GLU A 237 13.50 -6.96 12.34
CA GLU A 237 14.70 -7.23 11.55
C GLU A 237 14.43 -7.14 10.03
N LEU A 238 13.32 -7.72 9.57
CA LEU A 238 12.88 -7.63 8.18
C LEU A 238 12.65 -6.17 7.76
N ALA A 239 11.98 -5.39 8.60
CA ALA A 239 11.68 -3.98 8.34
C ALA A 239 12.96 -3.14 8.23
N HIS A 240 13.95 -3.39 9.09
CA HIS A 240 15.26 -2.74 9.01
C HIS A 240 15.97 -3.07 7.70
N GLY A 241 16.02 -4.34 7.28
CA GLY A 241 16.64 -4.76 6.02
C GLY A 241 15.96 -4.14 4.80
N VAL A 242 14.63 -4.13 4.77
CA VAL A 242 13.85 -3.48 3.71
C VAL A 242 14.10 -1.97 3.67
N ASN A 243 14.08 -1.31 4.83
CA ASN A 243 14.34 0.12 4.93
C ASN A 243 15.73 0.50 4.44
N GLU A 244 16.76 -0.28 4.79
CA GLU A 244 18.14 -0.08 4.35
C GLU A 244 18.22 -0.11 2.81
N ILE A 245 17.69 -1.16 2.16
CA ILE A 245 17.72 -1.31 0.70
C ILE A 245 16.99 -0.15 0.00
N ILE A 246 15.78 0.23 0.45
CA ILE A 246 15.04 1.34 -0.13
C ILE A 246 15.79 2.66 0.05
N THR A 247 16.42 2.86 1.20
CA THR A 247 17.18 4.09 1.50
C THR A 247 18.46 4.18 0.69
N GLU A 248 19.17 3.07 0.51
CA GLU A 248 20.35 3.01 -0.34
C GLU A 248 20.00 3.30 -1.81
N GLN A 249 18.94 2.69 -2.34
CA GLN A 249 18.47 2.95 -3.71
C GLN A 249 18.04 4.40 -3.89
N ALA A 250 17.26 4.95 -2.98
CA ALA A 250 16.85 6.35 -3.03
C ALA A 250 18.06 7.29 -3.02
N THR A 251 19.04 7.04 -2.15
CA THR A 251 20.25 7.84 -2.05
C THR A 251 21.09 7.76 -3.34
N ALA A 252 21.22 6.57 -3.91
CA ALA A 252 21.96 6.35 -5.16
C ALA A 252 21.36 7.15 -6.34
N THR A 253 20.05 7.36 -6.32
CA THR A 253 19.32 8.08 -7.37
C THR A 253 19.02 9.55 -7.02
N GLY A 254 19.63 10.08 -5.95
CA GLY A 254 19.51 11.49 -5.54
C GLY A 254 18.19 11.82 -4.82
N LEU A 255 17.47 10.80 -4.39
CA LEU A 255 16.29 10.95 -3.54
C LEU A 255 16.66 10.77 -2.06
N ARG A 256 15.87 11.35 -1.18
CA ARG A 256 15.94 11.08 0.25
C ARG A 256 14.69 10.32 0.67
N HIS A 257 14.89 9.21 1.39
CA HIS A 257 13.84 8.40 1.96
C HIS A 257 13.54 8.84 3.39
N ASP A 258 12.37 9.43 3.63
CA ASP A 258 11.99 9.94 4.95
C ASP A 258 11.36 8.85 5.84
N ASP A 259 10.44 8.08 5.32
CA ASP A 259 9.78 6.95 5.99
C ASP A 259 9.02 6.06 5.01
N GLY A 260 8.54 4.93 5.51
CA GLY A 260 7.72 4.01 4.74
C GLY A 260 7.02 3.00 5.62
N LYS A 261 6.24 2.13 4.97
CA LYS A 261 5.60 1.00 5.61
C LYS A 261 5.64 -0.24 4.73
N ILE A 262 5.60 -1.39 5.38
CA ILE A 262 5.41 -2.69 4.73
C ILE A 262 4.32 -3.49 5.42
N GLU A 263 3.83 -4.48 4.70
CA GLU A 263 3.02 -5.57 5.20
C GLU A 263 3.83 -6.85 5.15
N VAL A 264 3.50 -7.79 6.01
CA VAL A 264 4.26 -9.04 6.14
C VAL A 264 3.30 -10.22 6.03
N VAL A 265 3.70 -11.21 5.26
CA VAL A 265 3.12 -12.56 5.26
C VAL A 265 4.01 -13.45 6.09
N TYR A 266 3.41 -14.18 7.05
CA TYR A 266 4.04 -15.31 7.70
C TYR A 266 3.69 -16.59 6.93
N HIS A 267 4.69 -17.39 6.56
CA HIS A 267 4.51 -18.66 5.87
C HIS A 267 5.48 -19.71 6.42
N ALA A 268 4.95 -20.70 7.13
CA ALA A 268 5.71 -21.88 7.60
C ALA A 268 7.04 -21.55 8.31
N GLY A 269 7.09 -20.47 9.08
CA GLY A 269 8.28 -20.02 9.82
C GLY A 269 9.10 -18.93 9.10
N GLU A 270 8.76 -18.58 7.87
CA GLU A 270 9.39 -17.49 7.12
C GLU A 270 8.52 -16.22 7.12
N HIS A 271 9.16 -15.06 6.96
CA HIS A 271 8.50 -13.77 6.85
C HIS A 271 8.75 -13.20 5.46
N LEU A 272 7.67 -12.96 4.70
CA LEU A 272 7.74 -12.45 3.34
C LEU A 272 7.26 -11.00 3.34
N VAL A 273 8.02 -10.11 2.70
CA VAL A 273 7.52 -8.75 2.41
C VAL A 273 6.36 -8.85 1.44
N ALA A 274 5.25 -8.23 1.78
CA ALA A 274 4.01 -8.32 1.03
C ALA A 274 3.42 -6.96 0.72
N ASP A 275 2.29 -6.95 0.04
CA ASP A 275 1.58 -5.81 -0.49
C ASP A 275 2.42 -5.08 -1.53
N VAL A 276 2.80 -3.83 -1.31
CA VAL A 276 3.65 -3.04 -2.20
C VAL A 276 4.62 -2.24 -1.34
N ALA A 277 5.92 -2.36 -1.59
CA ALA A 277 6.94 -1.70 -0.81
C ALA A 277 7.76 -0.70 -1.64
N GLY A 278 8.22 0.37 -1.01
CA GLY A 278 9.15 1.33 -1.63
C GLY A 278 8.53 2.23 -2.71
N THR A 279 7.22 2.43 -2.71
CA THR A 279 6.51 3.25 -3.70
C THR A 279 6.14 4.63 -3.14
N PHE A 280 5.78 5.58 -4.01
CA PHE A 280 5.32 6.91 -3.60
C PHE A 280 3.97 6.92 -2.85
N ASP A 281 3.24 5.81 -2.82
CA ASP A 281 2.03 5.68 -2.01
C ASP A 281 2.33 5.17 -0.59
N GLU A 282 3.28 4.26 -0.44
CA GLU A 282 3.61 3.63 0.84
C GLU A 282 4.83 4.26 1.52
N ASN A 283 5.66 4.97 0.78
CA ASN A 283 6.85 5.64 1.29
C ASN A 283 6.81 7.14 1.01
N ARG A 284 7.52 7.91 1.81
CA ARG A 284 7.77 9.33 1.56
C ARG A 284 9.21 9.52 1.12
N PHE A 285 9.34 10.08 -0.07
CA PHE A 285 10.62 10.52 -0.60
C PHE A 285 10.62 12.03 -0.75
N THR A 286 11.80 12.62 -0.70
CA THR A 286 12.00 14.04 -1.00
C THR A 286 13.20 14.22 -1.92
N GLN A 287 13.14 15.24 -2.78
CA GLN A 287 14.27 15.72 -3.54
C GLN A 287 14.31 17.25 -3.40
N GLU A 288 15.46 17.81 -3.03
CA GLU A 288 15.64 19.25 -2.82
C GLU A 288 14.59 19.87 -1.87
N GLY A 289 14.07 19.09 -0.93
CA GLY A 289 13.04 19.51 0.04
C GLY A 289 11.60 19.35 -0.46
N GLN A 290 11.38 19.06 -1.75
CA GLN A 290 10.06 18.79 -2.32
C GLN A 290 9.64 17.34 -2.05
N GLN A 291 8.41 17.16 -1.57
CA GLN A 291 7.80 15.86 -1.36
C GLN A 291 7.47 15.16 -2.68
N LEU A 292 7.77 13.85 -2.74
CA LEU A 292 7.48 12.96 -3.86
C LEU A 292 6.64 11.80 -3.34
N SER A 293 5.38 12.05 -3.06
CA SER A 293 4.45 11.03 -2.56
C SER A 293 3.01 11.53 -2.64
N LYS A 294 2.05 10.68 -2.31
CA LYS A 294 0.65 11.09 -2.18
C LYS A 294 0.41 12.21 -1.13
N GLU A 295 1.41 12.54 -0.30
CA GLU A 295 1.33 13.66 0.63
C GLU A 295 1.18 15.00 -0.11
N VAL A 296 1.73 15.13 -1.33
CA VAL A 296 1.51 16.28 -2.21
C VAL A 296 0.02 16.56 -2.42
N ILE A 297 -0.75 15.51 -2.72
CA ILE A 297 -2.19 15.61 -2.92
C ILE A 297 -2.91 15.96 -1.60
N ARG A 298 -2.48 15.35 -0.48
CA ARG A 298 -3.04 15.67 0.84
C ARG A 298 -2.82 17.12 1.21
N GLN A 299 -1.62 17.67 0.95
CA GLN A 299 -1.31 19.07 1.20
C GLN A 299 -2.11 20.01 0.31
N PHE A 300 -2.31 19.64 -0.97
CA PHE A 300 -3.19 20.39 -1.86
C PHE A 300 -4.62 20.51 -1.30
N TYR A 301 -5.24 19.40 -0.91
CA TYR A 301 -6.59 19.44 -0.33
C TYR A 301 -6.65 20.21 0.99
N LYS A 302 -5.69 20.03 1.89
CA LYS A 302 -5.61 20.80 3.15
C LYS A 302 -5.53 22.32 2.90
N ARG A 303 -4.84 22.72 1.86
CA ARG A 303 -4.64 24.15 1.54
C ARG A 303 -5.81 24.76 0.79
N PHE A 304 -6.32 24.07 -0.22
CA PHE A 304 -7.30 24.63 -1.16
C PHE A 304 -8.73 24.17 -0.93
N HIS A 305 -8.93 23.12 -0.15
CA HIS A 305 -10.23 22.59 0.23
C HIS A 305 -10.28 22.27 1.73
N PRO A 306 -9.90 23.23 2.62
CA PRO A 306 -9.89 23.00 4.06
C PRO A 306 -11.28 22.65 4.59
N GLU A 307 -12.35 23.19 4.00
CA GLU A 307 -13.73 22.90 4.36
C GLU A 307 -14.04 21.39 4.27
N TRP A 308 -13.51 20.70 3.26
CA TRP A 308 -13.69 19.26 3.13
C TRP A 308 -12.78 18.47 4.09
N THR A 309 -11.51 18.83 4.21
CA THR A 309 -10.58 18.12 5.11
C THR A 309 -10.98 18.25 6.58
N ASP A 310 -11.54 19.39 6.97
CA ASP A 310 -12.09 19.63 8.30
C ASP A 310 -13.38 18.82 8.52
N ALA A 311 -14.29 18.77 7.52
CA ALA A 311 -15.51 17.95 7.56
C ALA A 311 -15.19 16.47 7.68
N VAL A 312 -14.19 15.95 6.94
CA VAL A 312 -13.71 14.56 7.08
C VAL A 312 -13.19 14.28 8.49
N SER A 313 -12.41 15.20 9.06
CA SER A 313 -11.87 15.05 10.41
C SER A 313 -12.99 15.04 11.47
N LEU A 314 -13.96 15.93 11.33
CA LEU A 314 -15.13 16.01 12.21
C LEU A 314 -16.00 14.73 12.08
N ALA A 315 -16.28 14.30 10.85
CA ALA A 315 -17.09 13.11 10.60
C ALA A 315 -16.47 11.83 11.21
N LYS A 316 -15.14 11.68 11.13
CA LYS A 316 -14.43 10.58 11.79
C LYS A 316 -14.54 10.65 13.31
N GLN A 317 -14.47 11.85 13.89
CA GLN A 317 -14.65 12.03 15.31
C GLN A 317 -16.09 11.71 15.75
N GLU A 318 -17.10 12.23 15.06
CA GLU A 318 -18.52 12.00 15.37
C GLU A 318 -18.90 10.52 15.24
N ALA A 319 -18.39 9.83 14.20
CA ALA A 319 -18.61 8.40 14.02
C ALA A 319 -18.00 7.59 15.17
N LYS A 320 -16.78 7.95 15.61
CA LYS A 320 -16.12 7.33 16.75
C LYS A 320 -16.90 7.54 18.06
N GLU A 321 -17.41 8.76 18.29
CA GLU A 321 -18.24 9.07 19.47
C GLU A 321 -19.59 8.34 19.46
N ALA A 322 -20.11 8.06 18.24
CA ALA A 322 -21.35 7.31 18.04
C ALA A 322 -21.16 5.78 17.96
N ASP A 323 -19.92 5.29 18.09
CA ASP A 323 -19.56 3.88 17.91
C ASP A 323 -20.04 3.33 16.55
N ARG A 324 -19.76 4.08 15.49
CA ARG A 324 -20.16 3.76 14.10
C ARG A 324 -18.97 3.72 13.17
N HIS A 325 -19.03 2.81 12.19
CA HIS A 325 -17.94 2.55 11.24
C HIS A 325 -18.08 3.36 9.93
N ASP A 326 -19.31 3.71 9.58
CA ASP A 326 -19.64 4.43 8.34
C ASP A 326 -19.45 5.94 8.50
N TRP A 327 -18.25 6.37 8.93
CA TRP A 327 -17.94 7.77 9.19
C TRP A 327 -18.28 8.71 8.01
N LYS A 328 -18.24 8.21 6.77
CA LYS A 328 -18.63 9.00 5.60
C LYS A 328 -20.09 9.44 5.61
N ALA A 329 -20.97 8.70 6.29
CA ALA A 329 -22.36 9.10 6.46
C ALA A 329 -22.53 10.35 7.33
N PHE A 330 -21.48 10.72 8.09
CA PHE A 330 -21.43 11.95 8.88
C PHE A 330 -20.76 13.11 8.14
N CYS A 331 -20.14 12.87 6.97
CA CYS A 331 -19.51 13.91 6.17
C CYS A 331 -20.49 14.46 5.13
N GLU A 332 -20.88 15.71 5.29
CA GLU A 332 -21.84 16.38 4.41
C GLU A 332 -21.22 16.97 3.14
N ILE A 333 -19.88 16.93 3.02
CA ILE A 333 -19.12 17.53 1.92
C ILE A 333 -18.36 16.44 1.17
N ASP A 334 -18.56 16.38 -0.14
CA ASP A 334 -17.77 15.50 -1.03
C ASP A 334 -16.47 16.19 -1.48
N PRO A 335 -15.41 15.41 -1.79
CA PRO A 335 -14.20 15.95 -2.35
C PRO A 335 -14.45 16.51 -3.75
N LYS A 336 -13.87 17.66 -4.05
CA LYS A 336 -13.85 18.22 -5.40
C LYS A 336 -12.76 17.54 -6.24
N PRO A 337 -12.96 17.41 -7.56
CA PRO A 337 -11.90 17.01 -8.46
C PRO A 337 -10.68 17.95 -8.37
N LEU A 338 -9.49 17.38 -8.58
CA LEU A 338 -8.27 18.18 -8.73
C LEU A 338 -8.34 19.03 -10.00
N PRO A 339 -7.77 20.24 -10.01
CA PRO A 339 -7.54 20.98 -11.25
C PRO A 339 -6.66 20.18 -12.23
N GLU A 340 -6.92 20.31 -13.54
CA GLU A 340 -6.17 19.60 -14.58
C GLU A 340 -4.66 19.80 -14.46
N ALA A 341 -4.21 21.02 -14.19
CA ALA A 341 -2.79 21.33 -13.98
C ALA A 341 -2.18 20.58 -12.77
N VAL A 342 -2.98 20.32 -11.72
CA VAL A 342 -2.52 19.53 -10.56
C VAL A 342 -2.43 18.06 -10.93
N ILE A 343 -3.42 17.53 -11.66
CA ILE A 343 -3.41 16.15 -12.15
C ILE A 343 -2.19 15.93 -13.04
N GLU A 344 -1.92 16.83 -13.99
CA GLU A 344 -0.79 16.76 -14.89
C GLU A 344 0.54 16.78 -14.12
N ALA A 345 0.73 17.74 -13.21
CA ALA A 345 1.95 17.88 -12.43
C ALA A 345 2.20 16.66 -11.53
N VAL A 346 1.16 16.12 -10.88
CA VAL A 346 1.27 14.92 -10.05
C VAL A 346 1.49 13.66 -10.90
N SER A 347 0.86 13.56 -12.08
CA SER A 347 1.10 12.48 -13.05
C SER A 347 2.58 12.42 -13.44
N ILE A 348 3.16 13.56 -13.84
CA ILE A 348 4.57 13.65 -14.20
C ILE A 348 5.49 13.35 -13.01
N MET A 349 5.13 13.79 -11.79
CA MET A 349 5.86 13.44 -10.57
C MET A 349 5.94 11.92 -10.37
N TYR A 350 4.83 11.18 -10.51
CA TYR A 350 4.82 9.73 -10.36
C TYR A 350 5.67 9.04 -11.44
N THR A 351 5.53 9.43 -12.70
CA THR A 351 6.20 8.77 -13.83
C THR A 351 7.69 9.09 -13.88
N ALA A 352 8.07 10.36 -13.80
CA ALA A 352 9.47 10.78 -13.76
C ALA A 352 10.17 10.32 -12.46
N GLY A 353 9.45 10.32 -11.35
CA GLY A 353 9.97 9.80 -10.09
C GLY A 353 10.25 8.30 -10.14
N ALA A 354 9.37 7.52 -10.75
CA ALA A 354 9.58 6.08 -10.95
C ALA A 354 10.80 5.83 -11.87
N ASP A 355 10.92 6.54 -12.98
CA ASP A 355 12.09 6.43 -13.87
C ASP A 355 13.39 6.85 -13.15
N THR A 356 13.36 7.91 -12.35
CA THR A 356 14.52 8.35 -11.57
C THR A 356 14.91 7.29 -10.53
N TYR A 357 13.94 6.77 -9.76
CA TYR A 357 14.20 5.79 -8.71
C TYR A 357 14.70 4.45 -9.24
N THR A 358 14.11 3.96 -10.34
CA THR A 358 14.43 2.64 -10.90
C THR A 358 15.54 2.66 -11.96
N GLU A 359 15.84 3.82 -12.54
CA GLU A 359 16.76 3.99 -13.69
C GLU A 359 16.39 3.14 -14.92
N LEU A 360 15.13 2.64 -15.01
CA LEU A 360 14.69 1.79 -16.10
C LEU A 360 14.29 2.57 -17.36
N GLY A 361 13.90 3.85 -17.22
CA GLY A 361 13.52 4.71 -18.34
C GLY A 361 12.25 4.26 -19.08
N LEU A 362 11.35 3.54 -18.40
CA LEU A 362 10.15 2.96 -19.01
C LEU A 362 9.11 4.02 -19.41
N PHE A 363 9.06 5.15 -18.71
CA PHE A 363 8.09 6.21 -18.98
C PHE A 363 8.58 7.24 -19.99
N GLY A 364 9.89 7.39 -20.15
CA GLY A 364 10.51 8.21 -21.18
C GLY A 364 10.13 9.69 -21.15
N GLY A 365 9.81 10.19 -19.95
CA GLY A 365 9.35 11.56 -19.74
C GLY A 365 10.46 12.57 -19.43
N GLU A 366 10.07 13.70 -18.85
CA GLU A 366 11.00 14.71 -18.36
C GLU A 366 11.79 14.19 -17.15
N GLU A 367 13.01 14.68 -16.97
CA GLU A 367 13.79 14.36 -15.76
C GLU A 367 13.17 15.00 -14.51
N LEU A 368 13.20 14.29 -13.38
CA LEU A 368 12.55 14.70 -12.15
C LEU A 368 12.90 16.11 -11.67
N PRO A 369 14.16 16.64 -11.76
CA PRO A 369 14.46 18.01 -11.37
C PRO A 369 13.67 19.06 -12.15
N ALA A 370 13.45 18.86 -13.46
CA ALA A 370 12.63 19.76 -14.27
C ALA A 370 11.15 19.73 -13.85
N VAL A 371 10.67 18.56 -13.43
CA VAL A 371 9.30 18.37 -12.92
C VAL A 371 9.07 19.11 -11.62
N LEU A 372 10.06 19.15 -10.72
CA LEU A 372 9.94 19.84 -9.42
C LEU A 372 9.70 21.34 -9.61
N ASP A 373 10.35 21.95 -10.61
CA ASP A 373 10.14 23.35 -10.97
C ASP A 373 8.69 23.66 -11.39
N HIS A 374 7.99 22.66 -11.97
CA HIS A 374 6.58 22.75 -12.36
C HIS A 374 5.61 22.46 -11.23
N LEU A 375 5.99 21.62 -10.26
CA LEU A 375 5.15 21.27 -9.12
C LEU A 375 4.98 22.45 -8.15
N ASP A 376 6.03 23.19 -7.86
CA ASP A 376 6.01 24.25 -6.85
C ASP A 376 4.99 25.37 -7.17
N PRO A 377 4.90 25.94 -8.39
CA PRO A 377 3.90 26.94 -8.73
C PRO A 377 2.45 26.42 -8.67
N VAL A 378 2.25 25.13 -8.93
CA VAL A 378 0.92 24.49 -8.92
C VAL A 378 0.47 24.21 -7.48
N LEU A 379 1.39 23.79 -6.63
CA LEU A 379 1.11 23.50 -5.22
C LEU A 379 1.15 24.76 -4.35
N HIS A 380 1.90 25.78 -4.78
CA HIS A 380 2.12 27.04 -4.08
C HIS A 380 1.87 28.25 -4.98
N PRO A 381 0.68 28.36 -5.63
CA PRO A 381 0.37 29.56 -6.39
C PRO A 381 0.46 30.77 -5.47
N GLY A 382 1.27 31.77 -5.86
CA GLY A 382 1.62 32.95 -5.11
C GLY A 382 0.42 33.86 -4.76
#